data_fe1835bbe9b31ec3967d906d068047c7
#
_entry.id   fe1835bbe9b31ec3967d906d068047c7
#
_cell.length_a   1.000
_cell.length_b   1.000
_cell.length_c   1.000
_cell.angle_alpha   90.00
_cell.angle_beta   90.00
_cell.angle_gamma   90.00
#
_symmetry.space_group_name_H-M   'P 1'
#
loop_
_entity.id
_entity.type
_entity.pdbx_description
1 polymer ?
#
loop_
_entity_poly.entity_id
_entity_poly.type
_entity_poly.pdbx_seq_one_letter_code
_entity_poly.pdbx_strand_id
1 'polypeptide(L)'
;MEIKFLKANNGDSIHISSGNKNILIDTGTGATYFSKSNGRSKNGELKSLVNDLQSKNEKIDLLIITHWDDDHIGGVLKWFKEDLENAKSMIKHIWFNSGLLLNKYFESCKASGDKTILSSHQNPNTSIRQGITFEKYILDEDISYSLIKTDSDDLNNILDGAIFTILSPTDKELEKLLVKWEQEYNPNTSASNKDYDKSFEELLQNELKEDTAIHNGSSIAFILEIEDKKMLFLGDAHPSVVVDSLINLEYSKENKLSLDLIKVSHHGSKANISDELLDIIECDNFVISTDGSKHGLP
;
A
#
# COMPACT_ATOMS: atom_id res chain seq x y z
N MET A 1 -18.77 12.95 -5.11
CA MET A 1 -17.79 11.89 -4.79
C MET A 1 -18.47 10.72 -4.07
N GLU A 2 -18.05 9.48 -4.33
CA GLU A 2 -18.46 8.28 -3.59
C GLU A 2 -17.22 7.50 -3.14
N ILE A 3 -17.24 6.95 -1.93
CA ILE A 3 -16.17 6.08 -1.42
C ILE A 3 -16.81 4.73 -1.08
N LYS A 4 -16.24 3.65 -1.63
CA LYS A 4 -16.65 2.26 -1.36
C LYS A 4 -15.52 1.49 -0.73
N PHE A 5 -15.72 0.97 0.46
CA PHE A 5 -14.85 -0.01 1.09
C PHE A 5 -15.32 -1.40 0.66
N LEU A 6 -14.53 -2.05 -0.21
CA LEU A 6 -14.87 -3.35 -0.75
C LEU A 6 -14.63 -4.44 0.30
N LYS A 7 -15.37 -5.52 0.22
CA LYS A 7 -15.16 -6.68 1.10
C LYS A 7 -13.85 -7.39 0.73
N ALA A 8 -12.77 -7.00 1.38
CA ALA A 8 -11.42 -7.47 1.12
C ALA A 8 -10.93 -8.57 2.08
N ASN A 9 -11.82 -9.15 2.90
CA ASN A 9 -11.53 -10.06 4.01
C ASN A 9 -10.70 -9.35 5.08
N ASN A 10 -9.47 -9.81 5.36
CA ASN A 10 -8.56 -9.14 6.30
C ASN A 10 -7.73 -8.02 5.67
N GLY A 11 -7.95 -7.68 4.42
CA GLY A 11 -7.14 -6.72 3.67
C GLY A 11 -7.83 -5.40 3.39
N ASP A 12 -7.18 -4.56 2.62
CA ASP A 12 -7.69 -3.27 2.15
C ASP A 12 -8.06 -3.30 0.67
N SER A 13 -9.21 -2.73 0.33
CA SER A 13 -9.58 -2.42 -1.05
C SER A 13 -10.63 -1.31 -1.06
N ILE A 14 -10.23 -0.12 -1.54
CA ILE A 14 -11.03 1.09 -1.42
C ILE A 14 -11.18 1.73 -2.80
N HIS A 15 -12.40 1.90 -3.24
CA HIS A 15 -12.71 2.59 -4.48
C HIS A 15 -13.26 3.98 -4.19
N ILE A 16 -12.67 4.99 -4.83
CA ILE A 16 -13.11 6.39 -4.79
C ILE A 16 -13.49 6.78 -6.19
N SER A 17 -14.72 7.30 -6.36
CA SER A 17 -15.18 7.85 -7.63
C SER A 17 -15.60 9.31 -7.48
N SER A 18 -15.18 10.14 -8.44
CA SER A 18 -15.53 11.55 -8.56
C SER A 18 -15.73 11.89 -10.04
N GLY A 19 -16.95 12.28 -10.41
CA GLY A 19 -17.33 12.41 -11.81
C GLY A 19 -17.16 11.08 -12.56
N ASN A 20 -16.30 11.08 -13.58
CA ASN A 20 -15.92 9.88 -14.36
C ASN A 20 -14.52 9.35 -14.01
N LYS A 21 -13.97 9.78 -12.88
CA LYS A 21 -12.64 9.40 -12.41
C LYS A 21 -12.73 8.36 -11.31
N ASN A 22 -11.84 7.38 -11.35
CA ASN A 22 -11.84 6.26 -10.44
C ASN A 22 -10.44 6.03 -9.88
N ILE A 23 -10.31 6.07 -8.56
CA ILE A 23 -9.11 5.68 -7.81
C ILE A 23 -9.40 4.34 -7.13
N LEU A 24 -8.49 3.41 -7.21
CA LEU A 24 -8.53 2.17 -6.45
C LEU A 24 -7.30 2.10 -5.55
N ILE A 25 -7.50 2.06 -4.23
CA ILE A 25 -6.44 1.93 -3.23
C ILE A 25 -6.47 0.49 -2.73
N ASP A 26 -5.40 -0.22 -2.97
CA ASP A 26 -5.24 -1.64 -2.68
C ASP A 26 -6.36 -2.54 -3.26
N THR A 27 -6.18 -3.82 -3.16
CA THR A 27 -7.04 -4.79 -3.84
C THR A 27 -7.43 -5.99 -2.97
N GLY A 28 -7.01 -5.97 -1.71
CA GLY A 28 -7.26 -7.05 -0.78
C GLY A 28 -6.57 -8.35 -1.16
N THR A 29 -7.00 -9.44 -0.54
CA THR A 29 -6.51 -10.78 -0.87
C THR A 29 -7.00 -11.24 -2.26
N GLY A 30 -6.42 -12.30 -2.80
CA GLY A 30 -6.85 -12.87 -4.10
C GLY A 30 -8.34 -13.20 -4.17
N ALA A 31 -8.98 -13.51 -3.03
CA ALA A 31 -10.41 -13.77 -2.95
C ALA A 31 -11.29 -12.52 -3.19
N THR A 32 -10.74 -11.33 -3.02
CA THR A 32 -11.40 -10.06 -3.35
C THR A 32 -11.71 -9.95 -4.84
N TYR A 33 -10.87 -10.54 -5.70
CA TYR A 33 -11.16 -10.67 -7.12
C TYR A 33 -11.94 -11.94 -7.43
N PHE A 34 -11.40 -13.11 -7.06
CA PHE A 34 -11.99 -14.39 -7.45
C PHE A 34 -11.57 -15.53 -6.51
N SER A 35 -12.53 -16.36 -6.10
CA SER A 35 -12.28 -17.54 -5.29
C SER A 35 -12.91 -18.79 -5.89
N LYS A 36 -12.27 -19.95 -5.65
CA LYS A 36 -12.82 -21.29 -5.93
C LYS A 36 -12.84 -22.08 -4.63
N SER A 37 -14.00 -22.60 -4.24
CA SER A 37 -14.15 -23.48 -3.08
C SER A 37 -15.17 -24.55 -3.40
N ASN A 38 -14.83 -25.83 -3.11
CA ASN A 38 -15.70 -26.99 -3.29
C ASN A 38 -16.34 -27.08 -4.70
N GLY A 39 -15.55 -26.79 -5.74
CA GLY A 39 -16.01 -26.82 -7.14
C GLY A 39 -16.91 -25.64 -7.55
N ARG A 40 -17.19 -24.70 -6.66
CA ARG A 40 -17.96 -23.49 -6.93
C ARG A 40 -17.02 -22.29 -7.10
N SER A 41 -17.26 -21.52 -8.15
CA SER A 41 -16.57 -20.24 -8.39
C SER A 41 -17.39 -19.10 -7.85
N LYS A 42 -16.72 -18.12 -7.21
CA LYS A 42 -17.35 -16.91 -6.69
C LYS A 42 -16.54 -15.69 -7.11
N ASN A 43 -17.19 -14.74 -7.74
CA ASN A 43 -16.61 -13.41 -7.95
C ASN A 43 -16.52 -12.66 -6.63
N GLY A 44 -15.41 -12.01 -6.38
CA GLY A 44 -15.24 -11.07 -5.29
C GLY A 44 -15.73 -9.66 -5.67
N GLU A 45 -15.71 -8.74 -4.71
CA GLU A 45 -16.23 -7.39 -4.93
C GLU A 45 -15.36 -6.56 -5.87
N LEU A 46 -14.04 -6.78 -5.90
CA LEU A 46 -13.16 -6.16 -6.88
C LEU A 46 -13.57 -6.54 -8.31
N LYS A 47 -13.84 -7.82 -8.57
CA LYS A 47 -14.31 -8.24 -9.91
C LYS A 47 -15.66 -7.65 -10.25
N SER A 48 -16.54 -7.51 -9.29
CA SER A 48 -17.84 -6.87 -9.47
C SER A 48 -17.69 -5.39 -9.80
N LEU A 49 -16.80 -4.68 -9.11
CA LEU A 49 -16.45 -3.29 -9.40
C LEU A 49 -15.88 -3.13 -10.82
N VAL A 50 -14.90 -3.96 -11.20
CA VAL A 50 -14.30 -3.93 -12.54
C VAL A 50 -15.35 -4.11 -13.62
N ASN A 51 -16.27 -5.08 -13.45
CA ASN A 51 -17.36 -5.33 -14.40
C ASN A 51 -18.33 -4.12 -14.48
N ASP A 52 -18.63 -3.48 -13.35
CA ASP A 52 -19.48 -2.29 -13.30
C ASP A 52 -18.85 -1.12 -14.05
N LEU A 53 -17.57 -0.82 -13.78
CA LEU A 53 -16.82 0.22 -14.48
C LEU A 53 -16.75 -0.06 -15.99
N GLN A 54 -16.45 -1.30 -16.37
CA GLN A 54 -16.41 -1.70 -17.77
C GLN A 54 -17.76 -1.52 -18.46
N SER A 55 -18.87 -1.84 -17.79
CA SER A 55 -20.22 -1.66 -18.33
C SER A 55 -20.57 -0.18 -18.58
N LYS A 56 -19.95 0.72 -17.83
CA LYS A 56 -20.08 2.17 -17.94
C LYS A 56 -19.06 2.80 -18.90
N ASN A 57 -18.18 1.98 -19.51
CA ASN A 57 -17.03 2.42 -20.30
C ASN A 57 -16.07 3.35 -19.50
N GLU A 58 -15.97 3.08 -18.19
CA GLU A 58 -15.06 3.73 -17.27
C GLU A 58 -13.85 2.84 -16.99
N LYS A 59 -12.76 3.45 -16.53
CA LYS A 59 -11.51 2.76 -16.20
C LYS A 59 -11.06 3.18 -14.80
N ILE A 60 -10.14 2.43 -14.22
CA ILE A 60 -9.37 2.84 -13.05
C ILE A 60 -8.30 3.82 -13.53
N ASP A 61 -8.48 5.09 -13.22
CA ASP A 61 -7.54 6.15 -13.60
C ASP A 61 -6.24 6.02 -12.83
N LEU A 62 -6.33 5.67 -11.54
CA LEU A 62 -5.20 5.44 -10.67
C LEU A 62 -5.42 4.22 -9.78
N LEU A 63 -4.54 3.23 -9.89
CA LEU A 63 -4.41 2.13 -8.94
C LEU A 63 -3.23 2.43 -8.00
N ILE A 64 -3.48 2.51 -6.70
CA ILE A 64 -2.47 2.67 -5.66
C ILE A 64 -2.30 1.32 -4.97
N ILE A 65 -1.13 0.71 -5.06
CA ILE A 65 -0.73 -0.42 -4.23
C ILE A 65 0.19 0.12 -3.15
N THR A 66 -0.34 0.21 -1.92
CA THR A 66 0.35 0.86 -0.80
C THR A 66 1.64 0.12 -0.45
N HIS A 67 1.58 -1.21 -0.42
CA HIS A 67 2.72 -2.10 -0.27
C HIS A 67 2.36 -3.49 -0.81
N TRP A 68 3.24 -4.48 -0.66
CA TRP A 68 3.14 -5.76 -1.39
C TRP A 68 2.64 -6.97 -0.57
N ASP A 69 2.06 -6.78 0.60
CA ASP A 69 1.49 -7.90 1.36
C ASP A 69 0.20 -8.42 0.69
N ASP A 70 -0.05 -9.72 0.85
CA ASP A 70 -1.14 -10.43 0.16
C ASP A 70 -2.51 -9.78 0.33
N ASP A 71 -2.74 -9.23 1.50
CA ASP A 71 -3.99 -8.57 1.85
C ASP A 71 -4.14 -7.15 1.29
N HIS A 72 -3.17 -6.68 0.52
CA HIS A 72 -3.20 -5.43 -0.26
C HIS A 72 -3.07 -5.69 -1.76
N ILE A 73 -2.09 -6.52 -2.18
CA ILE A 73 -1.77 -6.76 -3.59
C ILE A 73 -2.44 -8.01 -4.17
N GLY A 74 -2.93 -8.94 -3.33
CA GLY A 74 -3.40 -10.25 -3.76
C GLY A 74 -4.52 -10.22 -4.79
N GLY A 75 -5.43 -9.25 -4.67
CA GLY A 75 -6.56 -9.10 -5.60
C GLY A 75 -6.12 -8.75 -7.02
N VAL A 76 -5.20 -7.79 -7.19
CA VAL A 76 -4.70 -7.41 -8.52
C VAL A 76 -3.86 -8.52 -9.13
N LEU A 77 -3.03 -9.21 -8.35
CA LEU A 77 -2.29 -10.38 -8.83
C LEU A 77 -3.23 -11.47 -9.34
N LYS A 78 -4.32 -11.69 -8.61
CA LYS A 78 -5.35 -12.66 -9.03
C LYS A 78 -6.05 -12.20 -10.29
N TRP A 79 -6.34 -10.91 -10.42
CA TRP A 79 -6.97 -10.33 -11.61
C TRP A 79 -6.07 -10.49 -12.84
N PHE A 80 -4.82 -10.08 -12.78
CA PHE A 80 -3.85 -10.23 -13.86
C PHE A 80 -3.69 -11.70 -14.29
N LYS A 81 -3.64 -12.60 -13.31
CA LYS A 81 -3.52 -14.04 -13.60
C LYS A 81 -4.75 -14.64 -14.30
N GLU A 82 -5.96 -14.18 -13.92
CA GLU A 82 -7.21 -14.76 -14.45
C GLU A 82 -7.68 -14.08 -15.74
N ASP A 83 -7.37 -12.77 -15.91
CA ASP A 83 -7.86 -11.97 -17.03
C ASP A 83 -6.92 -10.78 -17.34
N LEU A 84 -5.75 -11.11 -17.89
CA LEU A 84 -4.68 -10.14 -18.15
C LEU A 84 -5.13 -9.04 -19.12
N GLU A 85 -5.80 -9.38 -20.22
CA GLU A 85 -6.25 -8.42 -21.21
C GLU A 85 -7.26 -7.42 -20.65
N ASN A 86 -8.15 -7.86 -19.77
CA ASN A 86 -9.05 -6.98 -19.05
C ASN A 86 -8.27 -6.10 -18.08
N ALA A 87 -7.38 -6.65 -17.26
CA ALA A 87 -6.61 -5.91 -16.26
C ALA A 87 -5.85 -4.75 -16.90
N LYS A 88 -5.04 -5.02 -17.93
CA LYS A 88 -4.26 -3.98 -18.61
C LYS A 88 -5.13 -2.95 -19.33
N SER A 89 -6.30 -3.34 -19.84
CA SER A 89 -7.21 -2.41 -20.52
C SER A 89 -7.93 -1.47 -19.56
N MET A 90 -8.12 -1.91 -18.31
CA MET A 90 -8.90 -1.20 -17.28
C MET A 90 -8.06 -0.24 -16.44
N ILE A 91 -6.74 -0.43 -16.33
CA ILE A 91 -5.86 0.37 -15.48
C ILE A 91 -5.08 1.36 -16.35
N LYS A 92 -5.13 2.67 -16.00
CA LYS A 92 -4.41 3.70 -16.74
C LYS A 92 -3.04 3.98 -16.14
N HIS A 93 -2.94 4.07 -14.81
CA HIS A 93 -1.70 4.37 -14.11
C HIS A 93 -1.62 3.66 -12.77
N ILE A 94 -0.42 3.28 -12.34
CA ILE A 94 -0.18 2.56 -11.10
C ILE A 94 0.82 3.32 -10.23
N TRP A 95 0.52 3.50 -8.96
CA TRP A 95 1.50 3.85 -7.94
C TRP A 95 1.96 2.58 -7.25
N PHE A 96 3.25 2.28 -7.37
CA PHE A 96 3.83 1.07 -6.80
C PHE A 96 5.35 1.19 -6.65
N ASN A 97 5.84 1.07 -5.42
CA ASN A 97 7.27 1.13 -5.11
C ASN A 97 7.94 -0.21 -5.40
N SER A 98 8.26 -0.46 -6.65
CA SER A 98 8.86 -1.71 -7.13
C SER A 98 10.39 -1.70 -7.00
N GLY A 99 11.00 -2.89 -6.92
CA GLY A 99 12.45 -3.03 -6.80
C GLY A 99 13.23 -2.38 -7.94
N LEU A 100 12.72 -2.47 -9.18
CA LEU A 100 13.36 -1.85 -10.33
C LEU A 100 13.31 -0.32 -10.26
N LEU A 101 12.17 0.26 -9.86
CA LEU A 101 12.05 1.70 -9.70
C LEU A 101 12.93 2.22 -8.57
N LEU A 102 12.98 1.50 -7.44
CA LEU A 102 13.87 1.82 -6.32
C LEU A 102 15.34 1.83 -6.75
N ASN A 103 15.78 0.79 -7.47
CA ASN A 103 17.14 0.73 -8.00
C ASN A 103 17.44 1.92 -8.91
N LYS A 104 16.58 2.19 -9.88
CA LYS A 104 16.75 3.33 -10.81
C LYS A 104 16.81 4.68 -10.06
N TYR A 105 15.94 4.85 -9.05
CA TYR A 105 15.90 6.06 -8.24
C TYR A 105 17.23 6.26 -7.49
N PHE A 106 17.68 5.26 -6.73
CA PHE A 106 18.92 5.39 -5.95
C PHE A 106 20.18 5.39 -6.81
N GLU A 107 20.21 4.74 -7.98
CA GLU A 107 21.30 4.88 -8.94
C GLU A 107 21.39 6.31 -9.50
N SER A 108 20.26 6.96 -9.76
CA SER A 108 20.22 8.35 -10.22
C SER A 108 20.71 9.34 -9.17
N CYS A 109 20.44 9.06 -7.88
CA CYS A 109 20.90 9.86 -6.74
C CYS A 109 22.40 9.68 -6.45
N LYS A 110 22.96 8.49 -6.75
CA LYS A 110 24.39 8.20 -6.66
C LYS A 110 25.07 8.65 -7.94
N ALA A 111 25.38 9.93 -8.06
CA ALA A 111 26.27 10.42 -9.11
C ALA A 111 27.66 9.82 -8.88
N SER A 112 27.98 8.74 -9.58
CA SER A 112 29.25 8.00 -9.66
C SER A 112 29.47 6.82 -8.69
N GLY A 113 29.62 5.64 -9.27
CA GLY A 113 30.42 4.55 -8.75
C GLY A 113 29.69 3.35 -8.16
N ASP A 114 29.80 2.29 -8.84
CA ASP A 114 29.47 0.88 -8.61
C ASP A 114 28.09 0.41 -9.08
N LYS A 115 28.15 -0.28 -10.21
CA LYS A 115 27.03 -1.02 -10.81
C LYS A 115 26.84 -2.32 -10.03
N THR A 116 25.77 -2.42 -9.27
CA THR A 116 25.29 -3.72 -8.79
C THR A 116 24.31 -4.28 -9.80
N ILE A 117 24.74 -5.28 -10.55
CA ILE A 117 23.89 -6.02 -11.51
C ILE A 117 23.07 -7.01 -10.69
N LEU A 118 21.77 -6.86 -10.67
CA LEU A 118 20.84 -7.86 -10.12
C LEU A 118 20.88 -9.12 -10.97
N SER A 119 21.58 -10.16 -10.50
CA SER A 119 21.54 -11.48 -11.11
C SER A 119 20.40 -12.30 -10.49
N SER A 120 19.52 -12.81 -11.36
CA SER A 120 18.42 -13.70 -11.00
C SER A 120 18.92 -15.00 -10.39
N HIS A 121 18.42 -15.41 -9.21
CA HIS A 121 18.02 -16.80 -8.88
C HIS A 121 17.64 -17.01 -7.40
N GLN A 122 16.48 -17.62 -7.21
CA GLN A 122 16.01 -18.55 -6.16
C GLN A 122 15.35 -18.00 -4.87
N ASN A 123 14.04 -18.31 -4.78
CA ASN A 123 13.19 -18.40 -3.56
C ASN A 123 13.13 -17.22 -2.58
N PRO A 124 12.54 -16.07 -2.93
CA PRO A 124 12.21 -15.02 -1.99
C PRO A 124 11.00 -15.39 -1.08
N ASN A 125 10.89 -14.69 0.05
CA ASN A 125 9.71 -14.75 0.93
C ASN A 125 8.41 -14.45 0.17
N THR A 126 7.26 -14.87 0.71
CA THR A 126 5.99 -14.86 -0.02
C THR A 126 5.59 -13.44 -0.47
N SER A 127 5.79 -12.42 0.38
CA SER A 127 5.41 -11.03 0.09
C SER A 127 6.26 -10.39 -1.02
N ILE A 128 7.57 -10.57 -1.00
CA ILE A 128 8.44 -10.03 -2.07
C ILE A 128 8.21 -10.71 -3.40
N ARG A 129 7.88 -12.01 -3.42
CA ARG A 129 7.47 -12.71 -4.65
C ARG A 129 6.26 -12.06 -5.29
N GLN A 130 5.32 -11.60 -4.48
CA GLN A 130 4.13 -10.90 -4.96
C GLN A 130 4.51 -9.57 -5.61
N GLY A 131 5.36 -8.78 -4.96
CA GLY A 131 5.89 -7.54 -5.52
C GLY A 131 6.62 -7.76 -6.86
N ILE A 132 7.54 -8.75 -6.93
CA ILE A 132 8.26 -9.12 -8.14
C ILE A 132 7.30 -9.59 -9.25
N THR A 133 6.30 -10.38 -8.89
CA THR A 133 5.31 -10.87 -9.85
C THR A 133 4.49 -9.72 -10.43
N PHE A 134 4.11 -8.76 -9.59
CA PHE A 134 3.35 -7.59 -10.04
C PHE A 134 4.21 -6.66 -10.90
N GLU A 135 5.45 -6.38 -10.48
CA GLU A 135 6.40 -5.62 -11.29
C GLU A 135 6.59 -6.24 -12.68
N LYS A 136 6.71 -7.57 -12.75
CA LYS A 136 6.82 -8.26 -14.02
C LYS A 136 5.59 -8.04 -14.91
N TYR A 137 4.37 -8.17 -14.38
CA TYR A 137 3.16 -7.87 -15.15
C TYR A 137 3.15 -6.42 -15.66
N ILE A 138 3.51 -5.45 -14.83
CA ILE A 138 3.56 -4.05 -15.21
C ILE A 138 4.52 -3.83 -16.37
N LEU A 139 5.71 -4.44 -16.30
CA LEU A 139 6.77 -4.28 -17.31
C LEU A 139 6.44 -5.04 -18.61
N ASP A 140 5.98 -6.28 -18.52
CA ASP A 140 5.66 -7.11 -19.69
C ASP A 140 4.49 -6.53 -20.50
N GLU A 141 3.57 -5.84 -19.85
CA GLU A 141 2.37 -5.25 -20.47
C GLU A 141 2.46 -3.73 -20.70
N ASP A 142 3.63 -3.12 -20.45
CA ASP A 142 3.91 -1.68 -20.66
C ASP A 142 2.86 -0.77 -19.98
N ILE A 143 2.45 -1.12 -18.76
CA ILE A 143 1.49 -0.32 -17.98
C ILE A 143 2.23 0.85 -17.34
N SER A 144 1.67 2.05 -17.45
CA SER A 144 2.24 3.25 -16.83
C SER A 144 2.27 3.14 -15.30
N TYR A 145 3.42 3.41 -14.67
CA TYR A 145 3.58 3.35 -13.23
C TYR A 145 4.63 4.33 -12.70
N SER A 146 4.52 4.66 -11.41
CA SER A 146 5.41 5.61 -10.74
C SER A 146 5.83 5.13 -9.36
N LEU A 147 7.07 5.48 -8.98
CA LEU A 147 7.55 5.44 -7.60
C LEU A 147 6.98 6.63 -6.84
N ILE A 148 6.49 6.39 -5.63
CA ILE A 148 5.86 7.39 -4.78
C ILE A 148 6.56 7.45 -3.43
N LYS A 149 6.90 8.68 -3.02
CA LYS A 149 7.51 9.00 -1.71
C LYS A 149 7.11 10.40 -1.27
N THR A 150 7.43 10.78 -0.05
CA THR A 150 7.40 12.19 0.35
C THR A 150 8.17 13.04 -0.68
N ASP A 151 7.72 14.24 -0.93
CA ASP A 151 8.29 15.16 -1.94
C ASP A 151 8.19 14.66 -3.41
N SER A 152 7.32 13.69 -3.71
CA SER A 152 7.00 13.36 -5.09
C SER A 152 6.28 14.51 -5.78
N ASP A 153 6.84 14.94 -6.93
CA ASP A 153 6.29 16.03 -7.73
C ASP A 153 5.21 15.55 -8.72
N ASP A 154 4.42 16.50 -9.23
CA ASP A 154 3.46 16.31 -10.33
C ASP A 154 2.31 15.29 -10.10
N LEU A 155 2.03 14.91 -8.85
CA LEU A 155 0.96 13.95 -8.51
C LEU A 155 -0.43 14.48 -8.88
N ASN A 156 -0.61 15.81 -8.87
CA ASN A 156 -1.89 16.45 -9.14
C ASN A 156 -2.31 16.40 -10.62
N ASN A 157 -1.38 16.03 -11.52
CA ASN A 157 -1.66 15.89 -12.94
C ASN A 157 -2.31 14.55 -13.31
N ILE A 158 -2.34 13.57 -12.38
CA ILE A 158 -2.89 12.23 -12.62
C ILE A 158 -4.42 12.26 -12.62
N LEU A 159 -4.99 13.11 -11.76
CA LEU A 159 -6.45 13.24 -11.59
C LEU A 159 -6.83 14.69 -11.42
N ASP A 160 -7.57 15.25 -12.40
CA ASP A 160 -8.08 16.62 -12.33
C ASP A 160 -8.89 16.82 -11.04
N GLY A 161 -8.52 17.83 -10.26
CA GLY A 161 -9.22 18.23 -9.04
C GLY A 161 -8.90 17.39 -7.80
N ALA A 162 -7.98 16.43 -7.87
CA ALA A 162 -7.47 15.71 -6.72
C ALA A 162 -6.08 16.24 -6.34
N ILE A 163 -5.87 16.50 -5.05
CA ILE A 163 -4.58 16.90 -4.49
C ILE A 163 -4.10 15.78 -3.57
N PHE A 164 -2.89 15.28 -3.83
CA PHE A 164 -2.25 14.27 -3.02
C PHE A 164 -1.08 14.88 -2.25
N THR A 165 -1.07 14.69 -0.93
CA THR A 165 0.07 15.01 -0.07
C THR A 165 0.62 13.72 0.50
N ILE A 166 1.79 13.28 0.06
CA ILE A 166 2.40 12.02 0.49
C ILE A 166 3.07 12.19 1.85
N LEU A 167 2.75 11.30 2.78
CA LEU A 167 3.29 11.29 4.14
C LEU A 167 4.29 10.16 4.38
N SER A 168 4.21 9.10 3.60
CA SER A 168 5.07 7.90 3.65
C SER A 168 5.08 7.24 2.27
N PRO A 169 6.18 6.54 1.88
CA PRO A 169 7.47 6.46 2.57
C PRO A 169 8.36 7.68 2.33
N THR A 170 9.38 7.84 3.16
CA THR A 170 10.53 8.72 2.90
C THR A 170 11.65 7.95 2.19
N ASP A 171 12.71 8.65 1.76
CA ASP A 171 13.90 7.98 1.18
C ASP A 171 14.48 6.93 2.12
N LYS A 172 14.45 7.15 3.43
CA LYS A 172 14.96 6.22 4.44
C LYS A 172 14.20 4.90 4.46
N GLU A 173 12.87 4.93 4.36
CA GLU A 173 12.05 3.72 4.30
C GLU A 173 12.25 3.01 2.96
N LEU A 174 12.40 3.75 1.87
CA LEU A 174 12.68 3.18 0.54
C LEU A 174 14.07 2.53 0.46
N GLU A 175 15.10 3.11 1.11
CA GLU A 175 16.43 2.48 1.20
C GLU A 175 16.36 1.14 1.93
N LYS A 176 15.67 1.09 3.08
CA LYS A 176 15.47 -0.17 3.83
C LYS A 176 14.72 -1.20 2.99
N LEU A 177 13.71 -0.73 2.23
CA LEU A 177 12.91 -1.57 1.35
C LEU A 177 13.78 -2.18 0.24
N LEU A 178 14.63 -1.38 -0.41
CA LEU A 178 15.54 -1.84 -1.44
C LEU A 178 16.51 -2.90 -0.89
N VAL A 179 17.12 -2.64 0.27
CA VAL A 179 18.02 -3.61 0.92
C VAL A 179 17.29 -4.93 1.20
N LYS A 180 16.07 -4.88 1.70
CA LYS A 180 15.26 -6.08 1.95
C LYS A 180 14.93 -6.80 0.64
N TRP A 181 14.55 -6.06 -0.40
CA TRP A 181 14.29 -6.61 -1.73
C TRP A 181 15.50 -7.36 -2.27
N GLU A 182 16.69 -6.75 -2.22
CA GLU A 182 17.93 -7.36 -2.68
C GLU A 182 18.32 -8.62 -1.87
N GLN A 183 18.16 -8.59 -0.54
CA GLN A 183 18.44 -9.73 0.32
C GLN A 183 17.54 -10.93 0.04
N GLU A 184 16.26 -10.69 -0.19
CA GLU A 184 15.30 -11.77 -0.44
C GLU A 184 15.32 -12.22 -1.91
N TYR A 185 15.78 -11.38 -2.82
CA TYR A 185 16.04 -11.74 -4.21
C TYR A 185 17.29 -12.63 -4.36
N ASN A 186 18.29 -12.48 -3.45
CA ASN A 186 19.54 -13.22 -3.42
C ASN A 186 19.71 -13.99 -2.08
N PRO A 187 19.07 -15.17 -1.89
CA PRO A 187 18.99 -15.83 -0.59
C PRO A 187 20.28 -16.56 -0.13
N ASN A 188 21.48 -16.08 -0.47
CA ASN A 188 22.74 -16.64 0.01
C ASN A 188 23.19 -16.13 1.40
N THR A 189 22.35 -15.34 2.08
CA THR A 189 22.59 -14.88 3.45
C THR A 189 21.51 -15.40 4.38
N SER A 190 21.80 -16.48 5.10
CA SER A 190 20.96 -16.99 6.17
C SER A 190 21.02 -16.04 7.38
N ALA A 191 19.98 -15.28 7.62
CA ALA A 191 19.73 -14.67 8.92
C ALA A 191 18.43 -15.25 9.48
N SER A 192 18.55 -16.18 10.41
CA SER A 192 17.42 -16.67 11.19
C SER A 192 17.33 -15.86 12.47
N ASN A 193 16.45 -14.89 12.54
CA ASN A 193 15.99 -14.37 13.82
C ASN A 193 14.79 -15.22 14.26
N LYS A 194 15.02 -16.08 15.25
CA LYS A 194 13.97 -16.85 15.91
C LYS A 194 13.58 -16.10 17.17
N ASP A 195 12.38 -15.56 17.23
CA ASP A 195 11.79 -14.94 18.45
C ASP A 195 11.32 -15.99 19.48
N TYR A 196 11.70 -17.26 19.32
CA TYR A 196 11.26 -18.36 20.20
C TYR A 196 11.95 -18.41 21.56
N ASP A 197 12.96 -17.56 21.82
CA ASP A 197 13.77 -17.60 23.04
C ASP A 197 13.39 -16.52 24.09
N LYS A 198 12.29 -15.76 23.87
CA LYS A 198 11.84 -14.73 24.82
C LYS A 198 10.83 -15.31 25.81
N SER A 199 11.03 -15.05 27.12
CA SER A 199 10.11 -15.47 28.14
C SER A 199 8.79 -14.67 28.09
N PHE A 200 7.71 -15.25 28.63
CA PHE A 200 6.39 -14.60 28.69
C PHE A 200 6.44 -13.27 29.49
N GLU A 201 7.30 -13.17 30.52
CA GLU A 201 7.53 -11.96 31.29
C GLU A 201 8.21 -10.85 30.49
N GLU A 202 9.13 -11.20 29.58
CA GLU A 202 9.76 -10.24 28.65
C GLU A 202 8.77 -9.72 27.60
N LEU A 203 7.78 -10.52 27.23
CA LEU A 203 6.71 -10.12 26.33
C LEU A 203 5.68 -9.19 27.00
N LEU A 204 5.45 -9.33 28.33
CA LEU A 204 4.55 -8.49 29.11
C LEU A 204 5.15 -7.12 29.47
N GLN A 205 6.47 -6.98 29.49
CA GLN A 205 7.16 -5.72 29.79
C GLN A 205 7.35 -4.83 28.55
N ASN A 206 6.91 -5.29 27.37
CA ASN A 206 6.96 -4.47 26.19
C ASN A 206 5.91 -3.35 26.32
N GLU A 207 6.36 -2.14 26.61
CA GLU A 207 5.69 -0.91 26.15
C GLU A 207 5.24 -1.12 24.71
N LEU A 208 4.10 -0.55 24.33
CA LEU A 208 3.57 -0.62 22.97
C LEU A 208 4.68 -0.26 21.97
N LYS A 209 5.33 -1.27 21.40
CA LYS A 209 6.37 -1.04 20.39
C LYS A 209 5.69 -0.86 19.06
N GLU A 210 6.12 0.18 18.37
CA GLU A 210 5.75 0.41 16.99
C GLU A 210 6.06 -0.81 16.12
N ASP A 211 5.26 -1.03 15.09
CA ASP A 211 5.53 -2.00 14.03
C ASP A 211 6.92 -1.75 13.43
N THR A 212 7.69 -2.82 13.23
CA THR A 212 9.05 -2.75 12.69
C THR A 212 9.17 -3.43 11.33
N ALA A 213 8.07 -3.89 10.75
CA ALA A 213 8.06 -4.55 9.45
C ALA A 213 8.41 -3.54 8.35
N ILE A 214 9.51 -3.79 7.64
CA ILE A 214 10.04 -2.87 6.63
C ILE A 214 9.03 -2.63 5.50
N HIS A 215 8.30 -3.66 5.07
CA HIS A 215 7.28 -3.54 4.02
C HIS A 215 6.10 -2.67 4.47
N ASN A 216 5.63 -2.79 5.72
CA ASN A 216 4.61 -1.93 6.28
C ASN A 216 5.12 -0.49 6.38
N GLY A 217 6.31 -0.28 6.95
CA GLY A 217 6.93 1.05 7.04
C GLY A 217 7.16 1.74 5.70
N SER A 218 7.16 1.00 4.59
CA SER A 218 7.25 1.54 3.23
C SER A 218 5.91 1.74 2.54
N SER A 219 4.79 1.57 3.25
CA SER A 219 3.45 1.81 2.71
C SER A 219 3.30 3.24 2.22
N ILE A 220 2.65 3.41 1.07
CA ILE A 220 2.24 4.72 0.55
C ILE A 220 1.08 5.21 1.43
N ALA A 221 1.37 6.20 2.28
CA ALA A 221 0.38 6.91 3.09
C ALA A 221 0.25 8.35 2.59
N PHE A 222 -0.97 8.84 2.50
CA PHE A 222 -1.23 10.16 1.91
C PHE A 222 -2.51 10.81 2.40
N ILE A 223 -2.55 12.14 2.31
CA ILE A 223 -3.77 12.92 2.37
C ILE A 223 -4.28 13.08 0.94
N LEU A 224 -5.57 12.81 0.73
CA LEU A 224 -6.29 13.10 -0.52
C LEU A 224 -7.29 14.20 -0.28
N GLU A 225 -7.16 15.29 -1.04
CA GLU A 225 -8.16 16.37 -1.11
C GLU A 225 -8.87 16.31 -2.46
N ILE A 226 -10.18 16.17 -2.44
CA ILE A 226 -11.01 16.11 -3.64
C ILE A 226 -12.45 16.53 -3.31
N GLU A 227 -13.08 17.38 -4.16
CA GLU A 227 -14.45 17.89 -3.96
C GLU A 227 -14.67 18.45 -2.54
N ASP A 228 -13.76 19.30 -2.05
CA ASP A 228 -13.80 19.93 -0.71
C ASP A 228 -13.78 18.91 0.45
N LYS A 229 -13.37 17.67 0.20
CA LYS A 229 -13.16 16.62 1.19
C LYS A 229 -11.69 16.33 1.37
N LYS A 230 -11.28 16.19 2.62
CA LYS A 230 -9.91 15.86 3.00
C LYS A 230 -9.88 14.54 3.77
N MET A 231 -9.15 13.58 3.24
CA MET A 231 -9.13 12.21 3.74
C MET A 231 -7.71 11.71 3.93
N LEU A 232 -7.48 10.92 4.95
CA LEU A 232 -6.18 10.31 5.26
C LEU A 232 -6.23 8.80 5.05
N PHE A 233 -5.35 8.30 4.17
CA PHE A 233 -5.15 6.88 3.90
C PHE A 233 -3.76 6.47 4.36
N LEU A 234 -3.69 5.54 5.30
CA LEU A 234 -2.43 5.20 5.98
C LEU A 234 -1.79 3.90 5.47
N GLY A 235 -2.52 3.09 4.68
CA GLY A 235 -2.05 1.74 4.35
C GLY A 235 -1.68 1.00 5.63
N ASP A 236 -0.43 0.52 5.71
CA ASP A 236 0.15 -0.09 6.92
C ASP A 236 1.36 0.71 7.44
N ALA A 237 1.45 2.00 7.07
CA ALA A 237 2.56 2.88 7.41
C ALA A 237 2.80 2.97 8.93
N HIS A 238 4.06 3.14 9.28
CA HIS A 238 4.47 3.35 10.67
C HIS A 238 4.02 4.72 11.16
N PRO A 239 3.41 4.84 12.34
CA PRO A 239 2.90 6.10 12.86
C PRO A 239 3.99 7.15 13.04
N SER A 240 5.20 6.79 13.45
CA SER A 240 6.33 7.73 13.59
C SER A 240 6.65 8.46 12.28
N VAL A 241 6.66 7.75 11.14
CA VAL A 241 6.94 8.35 9.82
C VAL A 241 5.83 9.31 9.41
N VAL A 242 4.56 8.94 9.66
CA VAL A 242 3.40 9.78 9.37
C VAL A 242 3.40 11.04 10.24
N VAL A 243 3.66 10.89 11.55
CA VAL A 243 3.75 12.01 12.50
C VAL A 243 4.85 12.99 12.10
N ASP A 244 6.06 12.49 11.80
CA ASP A 244 7.18 13.33 11.36
C ASP A 244 6.81 14.12 10.09
N SER A 245 6.14 13.48 9.14
CA SER A 245 5.69 14.14 7.91
C SER A 245 4.62 15.20 8.17
N LEU A 246 3.68 14.94 9.08
CA LEU A 246 2.66 15.92 9.46
C LEU A 246 3.27 17.13 10.21
N ILE A 247 4.25 16.89 11.08
CA ILE A 247 4.99 17.96 11.77
C ILE A 247 5.76 18.82 10.76
N ASN A 248 6.40 18.21 9.76
CA ASN A 248 7.07 18.94 8.68
C ASN A 248 6.10 19.80 7.84
N LEU A 249 4.82 19.44 7.80
CA LEU A 249 3.73 20.21 7.20
C LEU A 249 3.10 21.23 8.18
N GLU A 250 3.77 21.49 9.32
CA GLU A 250 3.37 22.45 10.34
C GLU A 250 2.11 22.08 11.13
N TYR A 251 1.66 20.79 11.08
CA TYR A 251 0.60 20.31 11.96
C TYR A 251 1.14 20.03 13.38
N SER A 252 0.32 20.32 14.39
CA SER A 252 0.66 20.14 15.81
C SER A 252 -0.61 19.94 16.63
N LYS A 253 -0.47 19.77 17.95
CA LYS A 253 -1.62 19.74 18.88
C LYS A 253 -2.44 21.03 18.86
N GLU A 254 -1.79 22.16 18.60
CA GLU A 254 -2.39 23.50 18.51
C GLU A 254 -2.91 23.82 17.11
N ASN A 255 -2.37 23.15 16.07
CA ASN A 255 -2.75 23.32 14.67
C ASN A 255 -3.02 21.96 14.07
N LYS A 256 -4.18 21.38 14.39
CA LYS A 256 -4.53 20.01 13.98
C LYS A 256 -4.91 19.93 12.51
N LEU A 257 -4.56 18.80 11.90
CA LEU A 257 -5.07 18.42 10.59
C LEU A 257 -6.54 18.00 10.72
N SER A 258 -7.46 18.83 10.20
CA SER A 258 -8.89 18.50 10.15
C SER A 258 -9.19 17.62 8.94
N LEU A 259 -9.87 16.50 9.16
CA LEU A 259 -10.14 15.46 8.18
C LEU A 259 -11.61 15.04 8.19
N ASP A 260 -12.15 14.75 7.01
CA ASP A 260 -13.49 14.18 6.86
C ASP A 260 -13.50 12.67 7.13
N LEU A 261 -12.37 11.98 6.87
CA LEU A 261 -12.27 10.52 7.03
C LEU A 261 -10.81 10.09 7.19
N ILE A 262 -10.60 9.08 8.02
CA ILE A 262 -9.31 8.38 8.16
C ILE A 262 -9.50 6.88 7.93
N LYS A 263 -8.77 6.29 6.98
CA LYS A 263 -8.53 4.85 6.94
C LYS A 263 -7.33 4.55 7.85
N VAL A 264 -7.62 3.90 8.96
CA VAL A 264 -6.65 3.60 10.01
C VAL A 264 -5.57 2.64 9.49
N SER A 265 -4.31 2.85 9.93
CA SER A 265 -3.19 2.00 9.53
C SER A 265 -3.36 0.55 10.00
N HIS A 266 -2.85 -0.38 9.16
CA HIS A 266 -2.66 -1.80 9.45
C HIS A 266 -3.88 -2.44 10.17
N HIS A 267 -5.05 -2.27 9.55
CA HIS A 267 -6.33 -2.85 10.00
C HIS A 267 -6.71 -2.52 11.46
N GLY A 268 -6.20 -1.41 12.01
CA GLY A 268 -6.41 -1.00 13.40
C GLY A 268 -5.43 -1.61 14.40
N SER A 269 -4.29 -2.12 13.93
CA SER A 269 -3.23 -2.65 14.81
C SER A 269 -2.74 -1.60 15.80
N LYS A 270 -2.65 -1.95 17.08
CA LYS A 270 -2.13 -1.06 18.13
C LYS A 270 -0.70 -0.59 17.87
N ALA A 271 0.10 -1.38 17.16
CA ALA A 271 1.48 -1.03 16.81
C ALA A 271 1.58 0.04 15.71
N ASN A 272 0.46 0.35 15.04
CA ASN A 272 0.40 1.28 13.91
C ASN A 272 -0.48 2.51 14.20
N ILE A 273 -0.87 2.71 15.46
CA ILE A 273 -1.59 3.90 15.95
C ILE A 273 -0.83 4.43 17.17
N SER A 274 -0.54 5.72 17.19
CA SER A 274 0.10 6.37 18.35
C SER A 274 -0.76 7.51 18.89
N ASP A 275 -0.61 7.80 20.18
CA ASP A 275 -1.26 8.95 20.80
C ASP A 275 -0.80 10.26 20.14
N GLU A 276 0.45 10.34 19.71
CA GLU A 276 1.00 11.50 19.02
C GLU A 276 0.28 11.77 17.70
N LEU A 277 -0.01 10.70 16.91
CA LEU A 277 -0.81 10.84 15.69
C LEU A 277 -2.21 11.36 16.00
N LEU A 278 -2.87 10.79 17.01
CA LEU A 278 -4.23 11.19 17.42
C LEU A 278 -4.28 12.63 17.96
N ASP A 279 -3.20 13.09 18.58
CA ASP A 279 -3.10 14.45 19.13
C ASP A 279 -3.04 15.53 18.04
N ILE A 280 -2.47 15.23 16.87
CA ILE A 280 -2.26 16.19 15.76
C ILE A 280 -3.31 16.12 14.65
N ILE A 281 -4.26 15.18 14.73
CA ILE A 281 -5.39 15.07 13.79
C ILE A 281 -6.71 15.40 14.50
N GLU A 282 -7.70 15.80 13.70
CA GLU A 282 -9.09 16.01 14.12
C GLU A 282 -10.01 15.35 13.09
N CYS A 283 -10.73 14.29 13.51
CA CYS A 283 -11.61 13.54 12.65
C CYS A 283 -12.68 12.80 13.43
N ASP A 284 -13.89 12.77 12.92
CA ASP A 284 -15.01 12.02 13.52
C ASP A 284 -15.25 10.66 12.85
N ASN A 285 -14.67 10.41 11.68
CA ASN A 285 -14.94 9.21 10.89
C ASN A 285 -13.67 8.37 10.68
N PHE A 286 -13.58 7.27 11.44
CA PHE A 286 -12.50 6.30 11.35
C PHE A 286 -12.97 5.03 10.65
N VAL A 287 -12.21 4.54 9.69
CA VAL A 287 -12.49 3.29 8.99
C VAL A 287 -11.41 2.26 9.33
N ILE A 288 -11.85 1.11 9.80
CA ILE A 288 -11.03 -0.07 10.04
C ILE A 288 -11.48 -1.16 9.07
N SER A 289 -10.57 -1.65 8.25
CA SER A 289 -10.82 -2.70 7.26
C SER A 289 -10.23 -4.01 7.77
N THR A 290 -11.08 -4.88 8.28
CA THR A 290 -10.70 -6.24 8.73
C THR A 290 -11.95 -7.10 8.88
N ASP A 291 -11.81 -8.41 8.71
CA ASP A 291 -12.85 -9.40 9.04
C ASP A 291 -12.57 -10.13 10.38
N GLY A 292 -11.49 -9.76 11.06
CA GLY A 292 -11.06 -10.35 12.31
C GLY A 292 -10.54 -11.79 12.20
N SER A 293 -10.40 -12.34 10.99
CA SER A 293 -10.05 -13.76 10.80
C SER A 293 -8.60 -14.09 11.13
N LYS A 294 -7.70 -13.12 10.99
CA LYS A 294 -6.25 -13.33 11.12
C LYS A 294 -5.72 -13.02 12.53
N HIS A 295 -6.15 -11.91 13.12
CA HIS A 295 -5.63 -11.41 14.39
C HIS A 295 -6.72 -11.02 15.40
N GLY A 296 -7.99 -11.35 15.12
CA GLY A 296 -9.14 -10.87 15.88
C GLY A 296 -9.58 -9.47 15.40
N LEU A 297 -10.57 -8.91 16.10
CA LEU A 297 -11.00 -7.53 15.89
C LEU A 297 -10.11 -6.60 16.73
N PRO A 298 -9.79 -5.40 16.26
CA PRO A 298 -9.00 -4.43 17.00
C PRO A 298 -9.68 -3.94 18.27
#